data_1042f77db4778b0c72bb02e1f28ea206
#
_entry.id   1042f77db4778b0c72bb02e1f28ea206
#
_cell.length_a   1.000
_cell.length_b   1.000
_cell.length_c   1.000
_cell.angle_alpha   90.00
_cell.angle_beta   90.00
_cell.angle_gamma   90.00
#
_symmetry.space_group_name_H-M   'P 1'
#
loop_
_entity.id
_entity.type
_entity.pdbx_description
1 polymer ?
#
loop_
_entity_poly.entity_id
_entity_poly.type
_entity_poly.pdbx_seq_one_letter_code
_entity_poly.pdbx_strand_id
1 'polypeptide(L)'
;MFRPLEGVRVLDLSRVLAGPYTAKLLSDLGATVLRVEAPWGDDTRGWGPPFTEIENEQVAAYWTSVNLGKSVVRKNLKIASDLEDVRALISDSDIIIENFRPGKSEEWFTSWPEIAIVCSISAYGNDGPRSREGGYDIVMQARS
;
A
#
# COMPACT_ATOMS: atom_id res chain seq x y z
N MET A 1 16.02 18.69 -10.82
CA MET A 1 14.69 18.57 -10.19
C MET A 1 14.92 18.33 -8.70
N PHE A 2 14.21 19.05 -7.82
CA PHE A 2 14.35 18.89 -6.36
C PHE A 2 13.79 17.54 -5.92
N ARG A 3 14.59 16.69 -5.26
CA ARG A 3 14.24 15.32 -4.85
C ARG A 3 14.61 15.11 -3.37
N PRO A 4 13.84 15.69 -2.45
CA PRO A 4 14.19 15.71 -1.03
C PRO A 4 14.21 14.32 -0.38
N LEU A 5 13.55 13.32 -0.99
CA LEU A 5 13.51 11.94 -0.50
C LEU A 5 14.40 10.98 -1.33
N GLU A 6 15.38 11.51 -2.06
CA GLU A 6 16.32 10.65 -2.79
C GLU A 6 17.09 9.75 -1.81
N GLY A 7 17.13 8.45 -2.11
CA GLY A 7 17.72 7.42 -1.26
C GLY A 7 16.75 6.80 -0.23
N VAL A 8 15.59 7.40 0.02
CA VAL A 8 14.55 6.81 0.90
C VAL A 8 13.83 5.66 0.18
N ARG A 9 13.73 4.52 0.85
CA ARG A 9 13.07 3.30 0.37
C ARG A 9 11.71 3.15 1.05
N VAL A 10 10.65 3.10 0.25
CA VAL A 10 9.27 2.99 0.71
C VAL A 10 8.69 1.66 0.25
N LEU A 11 8.15 0.88 1.18
CA LEU A 11 7.36 -0.32 0.89
C LEU A 11 5.87 0.00 1.03
N ASP A 12 5.14 -0.09 -0.09
CA ASP A 12 3.69 0.13 -0.15
C ASP A 12 2.96 -1.22 -0.13
N LEU A 13 2.45 -1.61 1.03
CA LEU A 13 1.61 -2.81 1.25
C LEU A 13 0.12 -2.48 1.22
N SER A 14 -0.22 -1.23 0.92
CA SER A 14 -1.58 -0.72 1.02
C SER A 14 -2.41 -0.99 -0.23
N ARG A 15 -3.72 -0.74 -0.16
CA ARG A 15 -4.69 -0.97 -1.22
C ARG A 15 -5.59 0.25 -1.44
N VAL A 16 -6.21 0.28 -2.58
CA VAL A 16 -7.25 1.23 -3.01
C VAL A 16 -6.71 2.64 -3.20
N LEU A 17 -6.89 3.57 -2.27
CA LEU A 17 -6.58 4.99 -2.48
C LEU A 17 -5.61 5.57 -1.45
N ALA A 18 -5.97 5.64 -0.18
CA ALA A 18 -5.27 6.47 0.80
C ALA A 18 -3.78 6.11 0.94
N GLY A 19 -3.46 4.84 1.12
CA GLY A 19 -2.07 4.36 1.18
C GLY A 19 -1.34 4.49 -0.15
N PRO A 20 -1.89 4.01 -1.27
CA PRO A 20 -1.26 4.17 -2.58
C PRO A 20 -1.00 5.62 -2.97
N TYR A 21 -1.92 6.53 -2.66
CA TYR A 21 -1.73 7.96 -2.91
C TYR A 21 -0.62 8.55 -2.03
N THR A 22 -0.56 8.18 -0.74
CA THR A 22 0.54 8.58 0.15
C THR A 22 1.89 8.12 -0.41
N ALA A 23 1.99 6.84 -0.81
CA ALA A 23 3.21 6.30 -1.43
C ALA A 23 3.56 7.01 -2.75
N LYS A 24 2.54 7.40 -3.55
CA LYS A 24 2.73 8.19 -4.78
C LYS A 24 3.36 9.55 -4.50
N LEU A 25 2.88 10.26 -3.49
CA LEU A 25 3.45 11.56 -3.10
C LEU A 25 4.92 11.43 -2.68
N LEU A 26 5.27 10.37 -1.94
CA LEU A 26 6.67 10.11 -1.57
C LEU A 26 7.52 9.80 -2.81
N SER A 27 6.99 9.04 -3.78
CA SER A 27 7.65 8.80 -5.06
C SER A 27 7.90 10.10 -5.84
N ASP A 28 6.91 11.00 -5.90
CA ASP A 28 7.03 12.29 -6.58
C ASP A 28 8.10 13.19 -5.92
N LEU A 29 8.32 13.02 -4.61
CA LEU A 29 9.37 13.70 -3.87
C LEU A 29 10.74 13.02 -3.99
N GLY A 30 10.85 11.93 -4.74
CA GLY A 30 12.11 11.28 -5.08
C GLY A 30 12.40 9.97 -4.34
N ALA A 31 11.51 9.49 -3.48
CA ALA A 31 11.68 8.18 -2.85
C ALA A 31 11.57 7.04 -3.87
N THR A 32 12.29 5.95 -3.60
CA THR A 32 12.12 4.69 -4.34
C THR A 32 10.98 3.90 -3.70
N VAL A 33 9.89 3.70 -4.44
CA VAL A 33 8.71 3.02 -3.93
C VAL A 33 8.57 1.65 -4.58
N LEU A 34 8.54 0.60 -3.76
CA LEU A 34 8.15 -0.75 -4.15
C LEU A 34 6.75 -1.05 -3.60
N ARG A 35 5.83 -1.38 -4.50
CA ARG A 35 4.47 -1.77 -4.17
C ARG A 35 4.33 -3.28 -4.22
N VAL A 36 3.75 -3.87 -3.17
CA VAL A 36 3.37 -5.28 -3.14
C VAL A 36 1.87 -5.41 -3.38
N GLU A 37 1.50 -6.10 -4.44
CA GLU A 37 0.11 -6.43 -4.74
C GLU A 37 -0.14 -7.94 -4.57
N ALA A 38 -1.40 -8.31 -4.32
CA ALA A 38 -1.82 -9.70 -4.41
C ALA A 38 -1.62 -10.24 -5.84
N PRO A 39 -1.52 -11.55 -6.07
CA PRO A 39 -1.34 -12.13 -7.42
C PRO A 39 -2.39 -11.70 -8.44
N TRP A 40 -3.60 -11.43 -7.98
CA TRP A 40 -4.72 -10.93 -8.80
C TRP A 40 -4.77 -9.40 -8.95
N GLY A 41 -3.79 -8.69 -8.37
CA GLY A 41 -3.72 -7.23 -8.41
C GLY A 41 -4.53 -6.52 -7.32
N ASP A 42 -4.54 -5.20 -7.40
CA ASP A 42 -5.42 -4.33 -6.60
C ASP A 42 -6.79 -4.23 -7.28
N ASP A 43 -7.88 -4.17 -6.52
CA ASP A 43 -9.25 -4.06 -7.02
C ASP A 43 -9.42 -2.84 -7.95
N THR A 44 -8.69 -1.77 -7.68
CA THR A 44 -8.72 -0.53 -8.45
C THR A 44 -8.20 -0.67 -9.88
N ARG A 45 -7.48 -1.75 -10.20
CA ARG A 45 -7.10 -2.05 -11.59
C ARG A 45 -8.32 -2.23 -12.51
N GLY A 46 -9.44 -2.69 -11.95
CA GLY A 46 -10.71 -2.88 -12.66
C GLY A 46 -11.68 -1.70 -12.56
N TRP A 47 -11.36 -0.61 -11.85
CA TRP A 47 -12.29 0.50 -11.62
C TRP A 47 -12.29 1.53 -12.76
N GLY A 48 -12.63 1.08 -13.95
CA GLY A 48 -12.79 1.92 -15.15
C GLY A 48 -14.23 1.99 -15.64
N PRO A 49 -14.52 2.70 -16.75
CA PRO A 49 -13.59 3.47 -17.56
C PRO A 49 -13.13 4.79 -16.91
N PRO A 50 -12.07 5.46 -17.45
CA PRO A 50 -11.26 5.03 -18.59
C PRO A 50 -10.23 3.96 -18.21
N PHE A 51 -9.80 3.18 -19.22
CA PHE A 51 -8.72 2.22 -19.09
C PHE A 51 -7.52 2.67 -19.93
N THR A 52 -6.32 2.27 -19.51
CA THR A 52 -5.07 2.40 -20.27
C THR A 52 -4.38 1.03 -20.33
N GLU A 53 -3.41 0.89 -21.17
CA GLU A 53 -2.62 -0.33 -21.31
C GLU A 53 -1.24 -0.12 -20.68
N ILE A 54 -0.85 -1.03 -19.77
CA ILE A 54 0.46 -1.06 -19.12
C ILE A 54 0.97 -2.50 -19.19
N GLU A 55 2.13 -2.71 -19.84
CA GLU A 55 2.78 -4.04 -19.96
C GLU A 55 1.81 -5.12 -20.51
N ASN A 56 0.98 -4.76 -21.50
CA ASN A 56 -0.05 -5.59 -22.11
C ASN A 56 -1.23 -5.98 -21.18
N GLU A 57 -1.37 -5.32 -20.03
CA GLU A 57 -2.55 -5.44 -19.16
C GLU A 57 -3.44 -4.19 -19.30
N GLN A 58 -4.76 -4.38 -19.44
CA GLN A 58 -5.73 -3.29 -19.33
C GLN A 58 -5.88 -2.88 -17.87
N VAL A 59 -5.58 -1.63 -17.56
CA VAL A 59 -5.59 -1.09 -16.19
C VAL A 59 -6.41 0.18 -16.15
N ALA A 60 -7.28 0.33 -15.17
CA ALA A 60 -8.07 1.55 -14.99
C ALA A 60 -7.16 2.76 -14.72
N ALA A 61 -7.49 3.90 -15.32
CA ALA A 61 -6.78 5.16 -15.09
C ALA A 61 -6.78 5.57 -13.60
N TYR A 62 -7.79 5.13 -12.84
CA TYR A 62 -7.82 5.30 -11.40
C TYR A 62 -6.58 4.66 -10.72
N TRP A 63 -6.28 3.40 -11.05
CA TRP A 63 -5.08 2.73 -10.51
C TRP A 63 -3.80 3.45 -10.93
N THR A 64 -3.71 3.82 -12.20
CA THR A 64 -2.55 4.52 -12.76
C THR A 64 -2.29 5.85 -12.04
N SER A 65 -3.34 6.61 -11.75
CA SER A 65 -3.24 7.94 -11.11
C SER A 65 -2.52 7.93 -9.76
N VAL A 66 -2.62 6.82 -9.01
CA VAL A 66 -2.03 6.68 -7.66
C VAL A 66 -0.84 5.73 -7.61
N ASN A 67 -0.47 5.09 -8.72
CA ASN A 67 0.63 4.11 -8.73
C ASN A 67 1.72 4.40 -9.76
N LEU A 68 1.56 5.41 -10.60
CA LEU A 68 2.60 5.81 -11.54
C LEU A 68 3.90 6.17 -10.80
N GLY A 69 5.03 5.67 -11.30
CA GLY A 69 6.36 5.90 -10.72
C GLY A 69 6.79 4.89 -9.66
N LYS A 70 5.93 3.92 -9.32
CA LYS A 70 6.27 2.82 -8.41
C LYS A 70 6.72 1.58 -9.19
N SER A 71 7.62 0.79 -8.60
CA SER A 71 7.82 -0.60 -8.99
C SER A 71 6.76 -1.47 -8.33
N VAL A 72 6.27 -2.51 -9.04
CA VAL A 72 5.22 -3.40 -8.52
C VAL A 72 5.71 -4.84 -8.54
N VAL A 73 5.50 -5.56 -7.42
CA VAL A 73 5.70 -7.00 -7.33
C VAL A 73 4.41 -7.67 -6.86
N ARG A 74 4.14 -8.88 -7.33
CA ARG A 74 2.96 -9.66 -6.94
C ARG A 74 3.37 -10.73 -5.94
N LYS A 75 2.76 -10.74 -4.75
CA LYS A 75 3.02 -11.68 -3.66
C LYS A 75 1.74 -12.11 -2.97
N ASN A 76 1.65 -13.39 -2.62
CA ASN A 76 0.54 -13.93 -1.85
C ASN A 76 0.97 -14.14 -0.40
N LEU A 77 0.59 -13.25 0.50
CA LEU A 77 0.95 -13.31 1.92
C LEU A 77 0.43 -14.57 2.66
N LYS A 78 -0.40 -15.39 2.00
CA LYS A 78 -0.82 -16.70 2.52
C LYS A 78 0.15 -17.83 2.16
N ILE A 79 1.12 -17.57 1.30
CA ILE A 79 2.17 -18.51 0.90
C ILE A 79 3.43 -18.17 1.69
N ALA A 80 3.99 -19.15 2.40
CA ALA A 80 5.11 -18.95 3.32
C ALA A 80 6.33 -18.32 2.64
N SER A 81 6.70 -18.76 1.45
CA SER A 81 7.84 -18.19 0.70
C SER A 81 7.60 -16.73 0.32
N ASP A 82 6.39 -16.37 -0.15
CA ASP A 82 6.06 -15.00 -0.51
C ASP A 82 6.02 -14.08 0.72
N LEU A 83 5.53 -14.61 1.84
CA LEU A 83 5.52 -13.88 3.11
C LEU A 83 6.96 -13.61 3.60
N GLU A 84 7.86 -14.57 3.45
CA GLU A 84 9.27 -14.40 3.82
C GLU A 84 9.97 -13.36 2.94
N ASP A 85 9.70 -13.37 1.63
CA ASP A 85 10.19 -12.34 0.72
C ASP A 85 9.71 -10.95 1.13
N VAL A 86 8.43 -10.81 1.51
CA VAL A 86 7.88 -9.51 1.96
C VAL A 86 8.48 -9.09 3.30
N ARG A 87 8.76 -10.02 4.22
CA ARG A 87 9.48 -9.72 5.47
C ARG A 87 10.89 -9.19 5.22
N ALA A 88 11.60 -9.76 4.24
CA ALA A 88 12.90 -9.24 3.84
C ALA A 88 12.79 -7.81 3.28
N LEU A 89 11.79 -7.53 2.44
CA LEU A 89 11.51 -6.19 1.92
C LEU A 89 11.18 -5.19 3.04
N ILE A 90 10.42 -5.60 4.06
CA ILE A 90 10.14 -4.80 5.25
C ILE A 90 11.43 -4.40 5.96
N SER A 91 12.34 -5.36 6.17
CA SER A 91 13.62 -5.12 6.85
C SER A 91 14.53 -4.16 6.09
N ASP A 92 14.38 -4.09 4.78
CA ASP A 92 15.16 -3.23 3.89
C ASP A 92 14.54 -1.85 3.64
N SER A 93 13.39 -1.54 4.25
CA SER A 93 12.62 -0.32 3.98
C SER A 93 12.76 0.71 5.10
N ASP A 94 12.82 1.99 4.72
CA ASP A 94 12.85 3.12 5.65
C ASP A 94 11.44 3.56 6.05
N ILE A 95 10.47 3.40 5.12
CA ILE A 95 9.05 3.72 5.35
C ILE A 95 8.21 2.55 4.87
N ILE A 96 7.23 2.15 5.68
CA ILE A 96 6.26 1.11 5.36
C ILE A 96 4.85 1.72 5.44
N ILE A 97 4.06 1.52 4.39
CA ILE A 97 2.67 2.01 4.34
C ILE A 97 1.75 0.80 4.22
N GLU A 98 0.79 0.67 5.13
CA GLU A 98 -0.17 -0.42 5.12
C GLU A 98 -1.57 0.09 5.49
N ASN A 99 -2.60 -0.60 5.01
CA ASN A 99 -3.99 -0.39 5.40
C ASN A 99 -4.76 -1.72 5.49
N PHE A 100 -4.11 -2.71 6.07
CA PHE A 100 -4.74 -3.99 6.34
C PHE A 100 -5.92 -3.83 7.32
N ARG A 101 -6.82 -4.78 7.30
CA ARG A 101 -7.83 -4.85 8.37
C ARG A 101 -7.13 -5.03 9.70
N PRO A 102 -7.57 -4.34 10.75
CA PRO A 102 -6.97 -4.46 12.08
C PRO A 102 -6.84 -5.93 12.52
N GLY A 103 -5.68 -6.30 13.05
CA GLY A 103 -5.31 -7.65 13.42
C GLY A 103 -4.68 -8.49 12.30
N LYS A 104 -4.67 -8.01 11.04
CA LYS A 104 -4.07 -8.76 9.93
C LYS A 104 -2.57 -8.50 9.77
N SER A 105 -2.12 -7.30 10.04
CA SER A 105 -0.69 -6.99 10.07
C SER A 105 0.04 -7.82 11.12
N GLU A 106 -0.53 -7.97 12.30
CA GLU A 106 0.02 -8.76 13.41
C GLU A 106 0.03 -10.26 13.12
N GLU A 107 -0.90 -10.75 12.30
CA GLU A 107 -0.92 -12.15 11.85
C GLU A 107 0.26 -12.47 10.92
N TRP A 108 0.64 -11.53 10.05
CA TRP A 108 1.69 -11.73 9.06
C TRP A 108 3.06 -11.24 9.51
N PHE A 109 3.10 -10.17 10.29
CA PHE A 109 4.32 -9.49 10.70
C PHE A 109 4.36 -9.39 12.22
N THR A 110 5.24 -10.15 12.85
CA THR A 110 5.36 -10.21 14.33
C THR A 110 5.92 -8.92 14.92
N SER A 111 6.66 -8.16 14.15
CA SER A 111 7.19 -6.84 14.52
C SER A 111 7.55 -6.04 13.28
N TRP A 112 7.56 -4.72 13.44
CA TRP A 112 8.11 -3.79 12.46
C TRP A 112 9.56 -3.44 12.82
N PRO A 113 10.43 -3.06 11.85
CA PRO A 113 11.77 -2.60 12.17
C PRO A 113 11.73 -1.36 13.08
N GLU A 114 12.55 -1.33 14.13
CA GLU A 114 12.57 -0.22 15.11
C GLU A 114 12.92 1.13 14.48
N ILE A 115 13.72 1.12 13.40
CA ILE A 115 14.18 2.33 12.71
C ILE A 115 13.27 2.77 11.56
N ALA A 116 12.29 1.95 11.17
CA ALA A 116 11.39 2.27 10.08
C ALA A 116 10.19 3.11 10.57
N ILE A 117 9.75 4.02 9.69
CA ILE A 117 8.48 4.74 9.89
C ILE A 117 7.36 3.85 9.36
N VAL A 118 6.44 3.44 10.23
CA VAL A 118 5.25 2.66 9.84
C VAL A 118 4.02 3.55 9.82
N CYS A 119 3.43 3.68 8.63
CA CYS A 119 2.18 4.41 8.42
C CYS A 119 1.03 3.41 8.27
N SER A 120 0.30 3.17 9.37
CA SER A 120 -0.90 2.33 9.39
C SER A 120 -2.14 3.19 9.19
N ILE A 121 -2.91 2.91 8.13
CA ILE A 121 -4.11 3.65 7.77
C ILE A 121 -5.34 2.81 8.09
N SER A 122 -6.16 3.28 9.00
CA SER A 122 -7.41 2.63 9.42
C SER A 122 -8.59 3.60 9.38
N ALA A 123 -9.81 3.05 9.36
CA ALA A 123 -11.03 3.87 9.32
C ALA A 123 -11.35 4.52 10.68
N TYR A 124 -11.04 3.83 11.80
CA TYR A 124 -11.44 4.25 13.14
C TYR A 124 -10.29 4.29 14.15
N GLY A 125 -9.05 4.17 13.70
CA GLY A 125 -7.88 4.06 14.57
C GLY A 125 -7.72 2.64 15.13
N ASN A 126 -6.68 2.46 15.96
CA ASN A 126 -6.35 1.16 16.54
C ASN A 126 -7.05 0.88 17.87
N ASP A 127 -7.64 1.90 18.49
CA ASP A 127 -8.29 1.84 19.78
C ASP A 127 -9.79 2.15 19.68
N GLY A 128 -10.55 1.66 20.67
CA GLY A 128 -11.98 1.93 20.80
C GLY A 128 -12.88 0.83 20.24
N PRO A 129 -14.20 0.96 20.42
CA PRO A 129 -15.17 -0.11 20.14
C PRO A 129 -15.28 -0.46 18.66
N ARG A 130 -14.83 0.43 17.76
CA ARG A 130 -14.91 0.28 16.31
C ARG A 130 -13.55 0.02 15.65
N SER A 131 -12.51 -0.16 16.42
CA SER A 131 -11.14 -0.34 15.91
C SER A 131 -10.99 -1.52 14.94
N ARG A 132 -11.88 -2.52 15.02
CA ARG A 132 -11.88 -3.70 14.12
C ARG A 132 -12.77 -3.53 12.88
N GLU A 133 -13.49 -2.43 12.76
CA GLU A 133 -14.31 -2.16 11.59
C GLU A 133 -13.45 -1.59 10.44
N GLY A 134 -13.68 -2.10 9.24
CA GLY A 134 -13.16 -1.48 8.02
C GLY A 134 -14.07 -0.34 7.57
N GLY A 135 -13.55 0.57 6.75
CA GLY A 135 -14.38 1.61 6.13
C GLY A 135 -13.72 2.21 4.91
N TYR A 136 -14.54 2.40 3.89
CA TYR A 136 -14.20 3.26 2.76
C TYR A 136 -14.61 4.69 3.05
N ASP A 137 -14.06 5.64 2.30
CA ASP A 137 -14.36 7.08 2.40
C ASP A 137 -15.87 7.36 2.41
N ILE A 138 -16.64 6.73 1.53
CA ILE A 138 -18.10 6.88 1.47
C ILE A 138 -18.82 6.46 2.77
N VAL A 139 -18.26 5.49 3.51
CA VAL A 139 -18.81 5.09 4.82
C VAL A 139 -18.53 6.17 5.86
N MET A 140 -17.35 6.81 5.79
CA MET A 140 -16.99 7.91 6.67
C MET A 140 -17.85 9.13 6.40
N GLN A 141 -18.04 9.48 5.13
CA GLN A 141 -18.91 10.59 4.71
C GLN A 141 -20.38 10.39 5.16
N ALA A 142 -20.87 9.15 5.07
CA ALA A 142 -22.25 8.83 5.49
C ALA A 142 -22.46 8.84 7.01
N ARG A 143 -21.38 8.88 7.81
CA ARG A 143 -21.42 8.82 9.28
C ARG A 143 -20.99 10.11 9.96
N SER A 144 -20.45 11.05 9.22
CA SER A 144 -20.10 12.40 9.67
C SER A 144 -21.32 13.32 9.60
#